data_fd86c4fd96d5ce9105819edce8fec1a8
#
_entry.id   fd86c4fd96d5ce9105819edce8fec1a8
#
_cell.length_a   1.000
_cell.length_b   1.000
_cell.length_c   1.000
_cell.angle_alpha   90.00
_cell.angle_beta   90.00
_cell.angle_gamma   90.00
#
_symmetry.space_group_name_H-M   'P 1'
#
loop_
_entity.id
_entity.type
_entity.pdbx_description
1 polymer ?
#
loop_
_entity_poly.entity_id
_entity_poly.type
_entity_poly.pdbx_seq_one_letter_code
_entity_poly.pdbx_strand_id
1 'polypeptide(L)'
;AFQVGLALSFCLLPLMSALLMCTPEEGANLFHGTLAKALASWVNHWAKKLQINAIVLSGGCFLNQFLPKLLIDYCLEYGLLPYIAKALPPSDAGISLGQAWVGANRVIATTRKDVDHVLSYSSKNYCLT
;
A
#
# COMPACT_ATOMS: atom_id res chain seq x y z
N ALA A 1 23.98 5.67 10.21
CA ALA A 1 22.76 5.95 10.94
C ALA A 1 21.85 6.76 10.01
N PHE A 2 20.70 6.16 9.63
CA PHE A 2 19.67 6.88 8.89
C PHE A 2 19.00 7.86 9.82
N GLN A 3 19.10 9.16 9.57
CA GLN A 3 18.25 10.14 10.21
C GLN A 3 16.92 10.20 9.41
N VAL A 4 15.86 9.74 10.04
CA VAL A 4 14.49 10.09 9.62
C VAL A 4 14.29 11.53 10.12
N GLY A 5 14.54 12.50 9.26
CA GLY A 5 14.34 13.90 9.58
C GLY A 5 12.85 14.21 9.78
N LEU A 6 12.56 15.30 10.48
CA LEU A 6 11.20 15.84 10.69
C LEU A 6 10.39 16.06 9.39
N ALA A 7 11.06 16.10 8.24
CA ALA A 7 10.47 16.23 6.91
C ALA A 7 10.13 14.90 6.23
N LEU A 8 10.33 13.75 6.90
CA LEU A 8 9.99 12.42 6.36
C LEU A 8 10.64 12.09 5.00
N SER A 9 11.83 12.60 4.76
CA SER A 9 12.62 12.29 3.59
C SER A 9 13.74 11.32 3.94
N PHE A 10 14.03 10.37 3.03
CA PHE A 10 15.18 9.48 3.14
C PHE A 10 16.37 10.08 2.41
N CYS A 11 17.49 10.17 3.09
CA CYS A 11 18.77 10.49 2.45
C CYS A 11 19.48 9.18 2.09
N LEU A 12 19.58 8.88 0.81
CA LEU A 12 20.28 7.68 0.32
C LEU A 12 21.77 7.90 0.07
N LEU A 13 22.30 9.11 0.21
CA LEU A 13 23.71 9.40 -0.05
C LEU A 13 24.69 8.54 0.74
N PRO A 14 24.50 8.31 2.06
CA PRO A 14 25.39 7.42 2.82
C PRO A 14 25.37 5.98 2.31
N LEU A 15 24.19 5.50 1.86
CA LEU A 15 24.06 4.18 1.25
C LEU A 15 24.81 4.11 -0.07
N MET A 16 24.63 5.11 -0.94
CA MET A 16 25.34 5.17 -2.22
C MET A 16 26.85 5.15 -2.05
N SER A 17 27.38 5.92 -1.08
CA SER A 17 28.82 5.93 -0.76
C SER A 17 29.32 4.56 -0.27
N ALA A 18 28.54 3.85 0.54
CA ALA A 18 28.89 2.52 1.02
C ALA A 18 28.89 1.48 -0.11
N LEU A 19 27.93 1.57 -1.04
CA LEU A 19 27.82 0.64 -2.18
C LEU A 19 29.03 0.68 -3.12
N LEU A 20 29.72 1.82 -3.22
CA LEU A 20 30.94 1.95 -4.05
C LEU A 20 32.10 1.09 -3.54
N MET A 21 32.06 0.66 -2.27
CA MET A 21 33.11 -0.16 -1.64
C MET A 21 32.71 -1.64 -1.50
N CYS A 22 31.54 -2.03 -1.98
CA CYS A 22 31.02 -3.39 -1.85
C CYS A 22 31.23 -4.18 -3.14
N THR A 23 31.31 -5.51 -3.02
CA THR A 23 31.09 -6.41 -4.15
C THR A 23 29.63 -6.32 -4.62
N PRO A 24 29.30 -6.72 -5.86
CA PRO A 24 27.92 -6.66 -6.33
C PRO A 24 26.92 -7.40 -5.44
N GLU A 25 27.28 -8.55 -4.88
CA GLU A 25 26.43 -9.35 -4.01
C GLU A 25 26.22 -8.67 -2.65
N GLU A 26 27.30 -8.19 -2.02
CA GLU A 26 27.22 -7.45 -0.77
C GLU A 26 26.43 -6.15 -0.94
N GLY A 27 26.66 -5.44 -2.05
CA GLY A 27 25.95 -4.21 -2.38
C GLY A 27 24.47 -4.43 -2.57
N ALA A 28 24.06 -5.51 -3.25
CA ALA A 28 22.65 -5.86 -3.42
C ALA A 28 21.97 -6.16 -2.08
N ASN A 29 22.61 -6.93 -1.20
CA ASN A 29 22.10 -7.25 0.13
C ASN A 29 21.99 -5.99 1.00
N LEU A 30 23.04 -5.17 1.01
CA LEU A 30 23.08 -3.91 1.75
C LEU A 30 21.97 -2.96 1.28
N PHE A 31 21.79 -2.81 -0.05
CA PHE A 31 20.78 -1.95 -0.63
C PHE A 31 19.37 -2.39 -0.24
N HIS A 32 19.00 -3.65 -0.52
CA HIS A 32 17.65 -4.15 -0.24
C HIS A 32 17.34 -4.16 1.26
N GLY A 33 18.29 -4.60 2.09
CA GLY A 33 18.10 -4.62 3.55
C GLY A 33 17.92 -3.22 4.14
N THR A 34 18.76 -2.27 3.70
CA THR A 34 18.68 -0.88 4.16
C THR A 34 17.38 -0.22 3.70
N LEU A 35 17.00 -0.41 2.43
CA LEU A 35 15.78 0.15 1.87
C LEU A 35 14.54 -0.41 2.57
N ALA A 36 14.46 -1.73 2.75
CA ALA A 36 13.34 -2.38 3.44
C ALA A 36 13.17 -1.86 4.88
N LYS A 37 14.27 -1.78 5.64
CA LYS A 37 14.25 -1.28 7.01
C LYS A 37 13.84 0.19 7.09
N ALA A 38 14.36 1.02 6.19
CA ALA A 38 14.03 2.43 6.13
C ALA A 38 12.56 2.65 5.78
N LEU A 39 12.04 1.94 4.78
CA LEU A 39 10.62 2.00 4.40
C LEU A 39 9.71 1.52 5.53
N ALA A 40 10.02 0.40 6.19
CA ALA A 40 9.24 -0.10 7.31
C ALA A 40 9.20 0.90 8.48
N SER A 41 10.32 1.53 8.80
CA SER A 41 10.39 2.57 9.82
C SER A 41 9.53 3.79 9.47
N TRP A 42 9.59 4.23 8.22
CA TRP A 42 8.78 5.34 7.71
C TRP A 42 7.28 5.02 7.77
N VAL A 43 6.91 3.84 7.28
CA VAL A 43 5.52 3.35 7.33
C VAL A 43 5.01 3.27 8.76
N ASN A 44 5.81 2.70 9.68
CA ASN A 44 5.46 2.61 11.10
C ASN A 44 5.21 3.98 11.74
N HIS A 45 6.04 5.00 11.41
CA HIS A 45 5.82 6.36 11.88
C HIS A 45 4.44 6.89 11.46
N TRP A 46 4.10 6.76 10.17
CA TRP A 46 2.81 7.23 9.65
C TRP A 46 1.64 6.39 10.14
N ALA A 47 1.80 5.08 10.23
CA ALA A 47 0.78 4.18 10.75
C ALA A 47 0.37 4.56 12.18
N LYS A 48 1.33 4.85 13.03
CA LYS A 48 1.07 5.35 14.39
C LYS A 48 0.37 6.70 14.40
N LYS A 49 0.81 7.63 13.56
CA LYS A 49 0.21 8.98 13.47
C LYS A 49 -1.23 8.94 12.95
N LEU A 50 -1.52 8.06 12.01
CA LEU A 50 -2.83 7.89 11.38
C LEU A 50 -3.72 6.87 12.11
N GLN A 51 -3.20 6.18 13.12
CA GLN A 51 -3.88 5.10 13.86
C GLN A 51 -4.38 3.98 12.94
N ILE A 52 -3.56 3.61 11.95
CA ILE A 52 -3.81 2.50 11.03
C ILE A 52 -2.76 1.43 11.23
N ASN A 53 -3.12 0.16 10.99
CA ASN A 53 -2.20 -0.98 11.03
C ASN A 53 -2.15 -1.75 9.70
N ALA A 54 -3.12 -1.59 8.82
CA ALA A 54 -3.18 -2.25 7.53
C ALA A 54 -2.39 -1.46 6.49
N ILE A 55 -1.41 -2.13 5.84
CA ILE A 55 -0.52 -1.54 4.85
C ILE A 55 -0.62 -2.33 3.56
N VAL A 56 -0.80 -1.66 2.43
CA VAL A 56 -0.84 -2.31 1.11
C VAL A 56 0.48 -2.03 0.38
N LEU A 57 1.11 -3.10 -0.09
CA LEU A 57 2.34 -3.06 -0.88
C LEU A 57 1.97 -3.23 -2.37
N SER A 58 2.21 -2.18 -3.17
CA SER A 58 1.90 -2.15 -4.61
C SER A 58 2.99 -1.39 -5.37
N GLY A 59 3.15 -1.74 -6.64
CA GLY A 59 4.15 -1.16 -7.53
C GLY A 59 5.13 -2.19 -8.06
N GLY A 60 5.77 -1.89 -9.19
CA GLY A 60 6.68 -2.80 -9.90
C GLY A 60 7.89 -3.26 -9.06
N CYS A 61 8.32 -2.48 -8.08
CA CYS A 61 9.41 -2.85 -7.16
C CYS A 61 9.12 -4.13 -6.37
N PHE A 62 7.84 -4.44 -6.14
CA PHE A 62 7.42 -5.65 -5.41
C PHE A 62 7.36 -6.92 -6.27
N LEU A 63 7.75 -6.84 -7.55
CA LEU A 63 8.08 -8.01 -8.36
C LEU A 63 9.43 -8.64 -7.96
N ASN A 64 10.29 -7.88 -7.29
CA ASN A 64 11.50 -8.38 -6.66
C ASN A 64 11.13 -9.33 -5.51
N GLN A 65 11.81 -10.47 -5.41
CA GLN A 65 11.49 -11.47 -4.38
C GLN A 65 12.07 -11.13 -2.99
N PHE A 66 13.16 -10.38 -2.94
CA PHE A 66 13.86 -10.07 -1.69
C PHE A 66 13.25 -8.87 -0.97
N LEU A 67 13.02 -7.77 -1.68
CA LEU A 67 12.51 -6.54 -1.09
C LEU A 67 11.17 -6.72 -0.35
N PRO A 68 10.12 -7.32 -0.97
CA PRO A 68 8.85 -7.50 -0.27
C PRO A 68 8.96 -8.43 0.94
N LYS A 69 9.77 -9.49 0.87
CA LYS A 69 9.99 -10.38 2.01
C LYS A 69 10.57 -9.63 3.21
N LEU A 70 11.67 -8.92 3.02
CA LEU A 70 12.32 -8.15 4.08
C LEU A 70 11.40 -7.05 4.63
N LEU A 71 10.67 -6.35 3.75
CA LEU A 71 9.75 -5.30 4.17
C LEU A 71 8.56 -5.86 4.97
N ILE A 72 8.02 -6.99 4.56
CA ILE A 72 6.94 -7.68 5.29
C ILE A 72 7.42 -8.06 6.68
N ASP A 73 8.60 -8.69 6.81
CA ASP A 73 9.15 -9.12 8.08
C ASP A 73 9.31 -7.91 9.02
N TYR A 74 9.90 -6.81 8.57
CA TYR A 74 10.03 -5.59 9.38
C TYR A 74 8.67 -4.94 9.72
N CYS A 75 7.70 -4.96 8.82
CA CYS A 75 6.37 -4.45 9.12
C CYS A 75 5.68 -5.28 10.23
N LEU A 76 5.81 -6.60 10.18
CA LEU A 76 5.27 -7.49 11.21
C LEU A 76 5.94 -7.27 12.57
N GLU A 77 7.26 -7.03 12.62
CA GLU A 77 7.97 -6.64 13.85
C GLU A 77 7.39 -5.36 14.49
N TYR A 78 6.89 -4.43 13.68
CA TYR A 78 6.23 -3.22 14.16
C TYR A 78 4.74 -3.41 14.50
N GLY A 79 4.19 -4.61 14.37
CA GLY A 79 2.77 -4.90 14.58
C GLY A 79 1.86 -4.43 13.47
N LEU A 80 2.41 -4.16 12.28
CA LEU A 80 1.66 -3.80 11.09
C LEU A 80 1.19 -5.05 10.34
N LEU A 81 0.12 -4.92 9.57
CA LEU A 81 -0.47 -5.98 8.74
C LEU A 81 -0.22 -5.67 7.26
N PRO A 82 0.90 -6.13 6.68
CA PRO A 82 1.20 -5.89 5.28
C PRO A 82 0.38 -6.82 4.37
N TYR A 83 -0.22 -6.24 3.33
CA TYR A 83 -0.95 -6.92 2.27
C TYR A 83 -0.25 -6.72 0.94
N ILE A 84 -0.07 -7.79 0.19
CA ILE A 84 0.42 -7.76 -1.19
C ILE A 84 -0.52 -8.58 -2.08
N ALA A 85 -0.75 -8.12 -3.30
CA ALA A 85 -1.57 -8.85 -4.27
C ALA A 85 -0.93 -10.21 -4.59
N LYS A 86 -1.74 -11.30 -4.52
CA LYS A 86 -1.29 -12.66 -4.83
C LYS A 86 -1.80 -13.17 -6.17
N ALA A 87 -3.04 -12.80 -6.52
CA ALA A 87 -3.69 -13.26 -7.76
C ALA A 87 -3.30 -12.43 -8.99
N LEU A 88 -2.79 -11.23 -8.76
CA LEU A 88 -2.33 -10.31 -9.80
C LEU A 88 -0.94 -9.80 -9.46
N PRO A 89 -0.12 -9.46 -10.47
CA PRO A 89 1.15 -8.80 -10.22
C PRO A 89 0.92 -7.47 -9.47
N PRO A 90 1.74 -7.15 -8.47
CA PRO A 90 1.64 -5.87 -7.74
C PRO A 90 2.17 -4.69 -8.56
N SER A 91 2.04 -4.73 -9.88
CA SER A 91 2.51 -3.76 -10.87
C SER A 91 1.35 -3.07 -11.57
N ASP A 92 1.66 -2.21 -12.53
CA ASP A 92 0.68 -1.48 -13.35
C ASP A 92 -0.31 -2.40 -14.09
N ALA A 93 0.06 -3.67 -14.32
CA ALA A 93 -0.85 -4.67 -14.89
C ALA A 93 -2.14 -4.89 -14.08
N GLY A 94 -2.12 -4.58 -12.78
CA GLY A 94 -3.30 -4.65 -11.90
C GLY A 94 -4.23 -3.43 -11.98
N ILE A 95 -3.81 -2.32 -12.59
CA ILE A 95 -4.56 -1.06 -12.60
C ILE A 95 -5.90 -1.20 -13.29
N SER A 96 -5.95 -1.86 -14.45
CA SER A 96 -7.18 -2.05 -15.24
C SER A 96 -8.26 -2.79 -14.45
N LEU A 97 -7.88 -3.83 -13.69
CA LEU A 97 -8.82 -4.54 -12.82
C LEU A 97 -9.29 -3.65 -11.66
N GLY A 98 -8.39 -2.88 -11.06
CA GLY A 98 -8.74 -1.91 -10.01
C GLY A 98 -9.73 -0.87 -10.51
N GLN A 99 -9.53 -0.34 -11.72
CA GLN A 99 -10.45 0.60 -12.36
C GLN A 99 -11.82 -0.05 -12.63
N ALA A 100 -11.84 -1.28 -13.16
CA ALA A 100 -13.08 -2.03 -13.39
C ALA A 100 -13.84 -2.27 -12.07
N TRP A 101 -13.14 -2.65 -11.01
CA TRP A 101 -13.72 -2.83 -9.67
C TRP A 101 -14.34 -1.55 -9.12
N VAL A 102 -13.63 -0.43 -9.20
CA VAL A 102 -14.15 0.88 -8.75
C VAL A 102 -15.37 1.29 -9.59
N GLY A 103 -15.31 1.10 -10.91
CA GLY A 103 -16.43 1.38 -11.82
C GLY A 103 -17.66 0.56 -11.49
N ALA A 104 -17.51 -0.76 -11.32
CA ALA A 104 -18.60 -1.67 -10.97
C ALA A 104 -19.27 -1.27 -9.64
N ASN A 105 -18.46 -0.97 -8.60
CA ASN A 105 -19.01 -0.56 -7.30
C ASN A 105 -19.75 0.80 -7.37
N ARG A 106 -19.29 1.73 -8.22
CA ARG A 106 -20.01 3.00 -8.43
C ARG A 106 -21.36 2.79 -9.10
N VAL A 107 -21.43 1.94 -10.14
CA VAL A 107 -22.68 1.61 -10.82
C VAL A 107 -23.66 0.97 -9.84
N ILE A 108 -23.22 -0.03 -9.06
CA ILE A 108 -24.06 -0.70 -8.06
C ILE A 108 -24.58 0.31 -7.02
N ALA A 109 -23.72 1.20 -6.52
CA ALA A 109 -24.10 2.21 -5.53
C ALA A 109 -25.12 3.22 -6.09
N THR A 110 -25.00 3.61 -7.36
CA THR A 110 -25.94 4.50 -8.03
C THR A 110 -27.30 3.81 -8.22
N THR A 111 -27.30 2.60 -8.77
CA THR A 111 -28.53 1.81 -8.97
C THR A 111 -29.26 1.59 -7.65
N ARG A 112 -28.53 1.33 -6.54
CA ARG A 112 -29.16 1.15 -5.23
C ARG A 112 -29.85 2.43 -4.73
N LYS A 113 -29.21 3.60 -4.90
CA LYS A 113 -29.83 4.89 -4.56
C LYS A 113 -31.09 5.18 -5.39
N ASP A 114 -31.06 4.85 -6.67
CA ASP A 114 -32.20 5.04 -7.56
C ASP A 114 -33.37 4.15 -7.14
N VAL A 115 -33.13 2.88 -6.79
CA VAL A 115 -34.13 1.95 -6.27
C VAL A 115 -34.71 2.44 -4.95
N ASP A 116 -33.86 2.86 -4.00
CA ASP A 116 -34.31 3.38 -2.70
C ASP A 116 -35.14 4.66 -2.87
N HIS A 117 -34.78 5.52 -3.83
CA HIS A 117 -35.56 6.71 -4.16
C HIS A 117 -36.94 6.35 -4.73
N VAL A 118 -37.04 5.39 -5.66
CA VAL A 118 -38.32 4.91 -6.23
C VAL A 118 -39.18 4.27 -5.15
N LEU A 119 -38.61 3.45 -4.28
CA LEU A 119 -39.35 2.82 -3.17
C LEU A 119 -39.85 3.86 -2.16
N SER A 120 -39.06 4.89 -1.84
CA SER A 120 -39.49 5.96 -0.95
C SER A 120 -40.61 6.82 -1.54
N TYR A 121 -40.61 7.00 -2.87
CA TYR A 121 -41.66 7.71 -3.58
C TYR A 121 -42.99 6.90 -3.61
N SER A 122 -42.86 5.60 -3.81
CA SER A 122 -44.02 4.66 -3.79
C SER A 122 -44.67 4.61 -2.41
N SER A 123 -43.90 4.54 -1.34
CA SER A 123 -44.44 4.48 0.03
C SER A 123 -45.16 5.75 0.47
N LYS A 124 -44.80 6.92 -0.07
CA LYS A 124 -45.46 8.21 0.23
C LYS A 124 -46.83 8.38 -0.49
N ASN A 125 -47.03 7.68 -1.61
CA ASN A 125 -48.21 7.87 -2.44
C ASN A 125 -49.30 6.79 -2.26
N TYR A 126 -49.08 5.77 -1.41
CA TYR A 126 -50.04 4.71 -1.13
C TYR A 126 -50.41 4.60 0.36
N CYS A 127 -50.39 5.69 1.11
CA CYS A 127 -51.18 5.77 2.33
C CYS A 127 -52.62 6.03 1.93
N LEU A 128 -53.35 4.99 1.53
CA LEU A 128 -54.81 5.00 1.43
C LEU A 128 -55.37 4.79 2.82
N THR A 129 -56.19 5.72 3.18
CA THR A 129 -57.18 5.79 4.28
C THR A 129 -57.79 4.47 4.73
#